data_c2594c0159c1c01bdde5cf39aa83457b
#
_entry.id   c2594c0159c1c01bdde5cf39aa83457b
#
_cell.length_a   1.000
_cell.length_b   1.000
_cell.length_c   1.000
_cell.angle_alpha   90.00
_cell.angle_beta   90.00
_cell.angle_gamma   90.00
#
_symmetry.space_group_name_H-M   'P 1'
#
loop_
_entity.id
_entity.type
_entity.pdbx_description
1 polymer ?
#
loop_
_entity_poly.entity_id
_entity_poly.type
_entity_poly.pdbx_seq_one_letter_code
_entity_poly.pdbx_strand_id
1 'polypeptide(L)'
;MSKASKNTSHRKLFTVSSDAPFQFVEAYKSLRTNLEFLSSAGNCKTILITSSVPEEGKTNVAVNLAMTIAASGKRVVLVDCDLRKATISRYLRIPRNHASLTNVITSKDEGALAAALVRVKDSGITVLAAGTIPPNPTELLSAPMTEKIFASLQKAFDYVIVDTPPVSLVTDAAVLCRMADGVLLVVRPGVTTIQSAQLSKKNLEAVNAHILGVVMNGYNGKQSGRRDGYSYAYSYSYYDEDKKGNDA
;
A
#
# COMPACT_ATOMS: atom_id res chain seq x y z
N MET A 1 5.39 -42.08 5.72
CA MET A 1 5.87 -40.76 5.21
C MET A 1 4.72 -40.08 4.49
N SER A 2 3.99 -39.22 5.20
CA SER A 2 2.82 -38.51 4.67
C SER A 2 3.28 -37.26 3.98
N LYS A 3 3.00 -37.10 2.67
CA LYS A 3 3.23 -35.88 1.90
C LYS A 3 2.23 -34.84 2.35
N ALA A 4 2.67 -33.87 3.16
CA ALA A 4 1.91 -32.67 3.44
C ALA A 4 1.74 -31.88 2.13
N SER A 5 0.54 -31.92 1.57
CA SER A 5 0.11 -31.07 0.45
C SER A 5 0.22 -29.62 0.89
N LYS A 6 1.18 -28.89 0.34
CA LYS A 6 1.25 -27.41 0.45
C LYS A 6 0.09 -26.83 -0.34
N ASN A 7 -1.03 -26.66 0.33
CA ASN A 7 -2.17 -25.94 -0.20
C ASN A 7 -1.81 -24.44 -0.23
N THR A 8 -1.12 -23.98 -1.28
CA THR A 8 -0.93 -22.57 -1.59
C THR A 8 -2.25 -22.02 -2.09
N SER A 9 -3.17 -21.74 -1.15
CA SER A 9 -4.35 -20.96 -1.46
C SER A 9 -3.86 -19.60 -1.99
N HIS A 10 -4.05 -19.38 -3.28
CA HIS A 10 -3.80 -18.09 -3.91
C HIS A 10 -4.72 -17.06 -3.24
N ARG A 11 -4.21 -16.35 -2.24
CA ARG A 11 -4.96 -15.24 -1.62
C ARG A 11 -5.29 -14.22 -2.71
N LYS A 12 -6.56 -14.20 -3.11
CA LYS A 12 -7.10 -13.21 -4.04
C LYS A 12 -7.01 -11.84 -3.36
N LEU A 13 -6.44 -10.86 -4.04
CA LEU A 13 -6.49 -9.48 -3.57
C LEU A 13 -7.95 -9.04 -3.54
N PHE A 14 -8.40 -8.54 -2.40
CA PHE A 14 -9.72 -7.93 -2.30
C PHE A 14 -9.58 -6.45 -2.62
N THR A 15 -10.28 -5.97 -3.64
CA THR A 15 -10.15 -4.59 -4.13
C THR A 15 -11.44 -3.80 -3.89
N VAL A 16 -11.30 -2.49 -3.71
CA VAL A 16 -12.43 -1.55 -3.75
C VAL A 16 -13.00 -1.55 -5.18
N SER A 17 -14.16 -2.19 -5.33
CA SER A 17 -14.90 -2.31 -6.58
C SER A 17 -16.38 -2.11 -6.28
N SER A 18 -17.21 -2.00 -7.34
CA SER A 18 -18.67 -1.90 -7.19
C SER A 18 -19.27 -3.04 -6.38
N ASP A 19 -18.65 -4.22 -6.43
CA ASP A 19 -19.12 -5.44 -5.77
C ASP A 19 -18.51 -5.64 -4.37
N ALA A 20 -17.64 -4.71 -3.91
CA ALA A 20 -17.03 -4.81 -2.59
C ALA A 20 -18.03 -4.48 -1.49
N PRO A 21 -17.95 -5.15 -0.31
CA PRO A 21 -18.79 -4.81 0.83
C PRO A 21 -18.70 -3.34 1.19
N PHE A 22 -19.83 -2.71 1.49
CA PHE A 22 -19.93 -1.30 1.84
C PHE A 22 -18.92 -0.88 2.92
N GLN A 23 -18.83 -1.63 4.02
CA GLN A 23 -17.90 -1.36 5.13
C GLN A 23 -16.43 -1.36 4.69
N PHE A 24 -16.06 -2.22 3.74
CA PHE A 24 -14.71 -2.28 3.20
C PHE A 24 -14.40 -1.01 2.39
N VAL A 25 -15.31 -0.58 1.54
CA VAL A 25 -15.16 0.64 0.73
C VAL A 25 -15.08 1.88 1.63
N GLU A 26 -15.96 1.98 2.62
CA GLU A 26 -15.99 3.12 3.56
C GLU A 26 -14.73 3.20 4.43
N ALA A 27 -14.15 2.08 4.83
CA ALA A 27 -12.89 2.09 5.57
C ALA A 27 -11.75 2.74 4.75
N TYR A 28 -11.66 2.47 3.44
CA TYR A 28 -10.67 3.12 2.57
C TYR A 28 -11.01 4.58 2.25
N LYS A 29 -12.29 4.93 2.13
CA LYS A 29 -12.69 6.35 2.02
C LYS A 29 -12.30 7.14 3.26
N SER A 30 -12.54 6.59 4.45
CA SER A 30 -12.11 7.19 5.71
C SER A 30 -10.60 7.35 5.79
N LEU A 31 -9.83 6.31 5.39
CA LEU A 31 -8.38 6.40 5.34
C LEU A 31 -7.91 7.50 4.38
N ARG A 32 -8.49 7.59 3.19
CA ARG A 32 -8.22 8.68 2.25
C ARG A 32 -8.51 10.06 2.87
N THR A 33 -9.70 10.24 3.44
CA THR A 33 -10.09 11.51 4.06
C THR A 33 -9.12 11.93 5.17
N ASN A 34 -8.71 10.99 6.03
CA ASN A 34 -7.71 11.27 7.07
C ASN A 34 -6.37 11.71 6.46
N LEU A 35 -5.93 11.09 5.37
CA LEU A 35 -4.72 11.49 4.66
C LEU A 35 -4.85 12.86 4.00
N GLU A 36 -6.00 13.19 3.42
CA GLU A 36 -6.27 14.51 2.84
C GLU A 36 -6.19 15.61 3.91
N PHE A 37 -6.69 15.37 5.11
CA PHE A 37 -6.53 16.31 6.25
C PHE A 37 -5.08 16.48 6.67
N LEU A 38 -4.32 15.40 6.79
CA LEU A 38 -2.89 15.45 7.11
C LEU A 38 -2.08 16.14 6.00
N SER A 39 -2.46 15.93 4.74
CA SER A 39 -1.82 16.55 3.58
C SER A 39 -2.14 18.03 3.45
N SER A 40 -3.29 18.50 3.91
CA SER A 40 -3.66 19.93 3.87
C SER A 40 -2.79 20.80 4.78
N ALA A 41 -2.19 20.21 5.81
CA ALA A 41 -1.23 20.89 6.70
C ALA A 41 0.21 20.94 6.13
N GLY A 42 0.52 20.16 5.08
CA GLY A 42 1.84 20.14 4.42
C GLY A 42 1.84 19.12 3.28
N ASN A 43 2.05 19.56 2.11
CA ASN A 43 2.10 18.94 0.77
C ASN A 43 2.52 17.45 0.72
N CYS A 44 1.79 16.54 1.41
CA CYS A 44 2.10 15.12 1.50
C CYS A 44 1.61 14.38 0.24
N LYS A 45 2.48 14.22 -0.75
CA LYS A 45 2.20 13.55 -2.02
C LYS A 45 2.70 12.11 -2.06
N THR A 46 3.89 11.87 -1.52
CA THR A 46 4.53 10.54 -1.55
C THR A 46 4.29 9.85 -0.22
N ILE A 47 3.47 8.81 -0.25
CA ILE A 47 3.07 8.03 0.93
C ILE A 47 3.65 6.63 0.81
N LEU A 48 4.56 6.30 1.73
CA LEU A 48 5.16 5.00 1.82
C LEU A 48 4.31 4.08 2.70
N ILE A 49 3.99 2.91 2.20
CA ILE A 49 3.25 1.86 2.90
C ILE A 49 4.21 0.74 3.26
N THR A 50 4.41 0.52 4.55
CA THR A 50 5.21 -0.59 5.07
C THR A 50 4.45 -1.36 6.14
N SER A 51 5.02 -2.42 6.66
CA SER A 51 4.44 -3.22 7.73
C SER A 51 5.50 -3.67 8.73
N SER A 52 5.08 -4.17 9.89
CA SER A 52 6.01 -4.69 10.88
C SER A 52 6.60 -6.02 10.44
N VAL A 53 5.74 -6.97 10.03
CA VAL A 53 6.12 -8.32 9.61
C VAL A 53 5.44 -8.71 8.29
N PRO A 54 5.82 -9.82 7.64
CA PRO A 54 5.13 -10.30 6.45
C PRO A 54 3.65 -10.63 6.72
N GLU A 55 2.83 -10.60 5.66
CA GLU A 55 1.42 -11.01 5.67
C GLU A 55 0.44 -10.11 6.44
N GLU A 56 0.87 -8.91 6.84
CA GLU A 56 -0.01 -7.89 7.43
C GLU A 56 -0.92 -7.21 6.40
N GLY A 57 -0.62 -7.38 5.09
CA GLY A 57 -1.46 -6.90 4.00
C GLY A 57 -1.12 -5.50 3.51
N LYS A 58 0.13 -5.03 3.69
CA LYS A 58 0.64 -3.74 3.19
C LYS A 58 0.29 -3.49 1.72
N THR A 59 0.58 -4.46 0.84
CA THR A 59 0.25 -4.36 -0.60
C THR A 59 -1.25 -4.22 -0.85
N ASN A 60 -2.09 -4.93 -0.07
CA ASN A 60 -3.54 -4.78 -0.17
C ASN A 60 -3.97 -3.36 0.20
N VAL A 61 -3.40 -2.82 1.28
CA VAL A 61 -3.65 -1.43 1.72
C VAL A 61 -3.17 -0.45 0.65
N ALA A 62 -1.96 -0.62 0.10
CA ALA A 62 -1.39 0.25 -0.92
C ALA A 62 -2.26 0.31 -2.19
N VAL A 63 -2.67 -0.85 -2.72
CA VAL A 63 -3.51 -0.94 -3.92
C VAL A 63 -4.88 -0.29 -3.70
N ASN A 64 -5.55 -0.63 -2.60
CA ASN A 64 -6.90 -0.13 -2.34
C ASN A 64 -6.91 1.37 -2.00
N LEU A 65 -5.92 1.86 -1.28
CA LEU A 65 -5.76 3.29 -1.03
C LEU A 65 -5.54 4.05 -2.34
N ALA A 66 -4.63 3.56 -3.20
CA ALA A 66 -4.38 4.17 -4.50
C ALA A 66 -5.65 4.23 -5.36
N MET A 67 -6.42 3.13 -5.44
CA MET A 67 -7.70 3.09 -6.17
C MET A 67 -8.73 4.05 -5.58
N THR A 68 -8.82 4.14 -4.24
CA THR A 68 -9.78 5.03 -3.57
C THR A 68 -9.44 6.50 -3.78
N ILE A 69 -8.15 6.86 -3.81
CA ILE A 69 -7.70 8.22 -4.14
C ILE A 69 -7.97 8.52 -5.62
N ALA A 70 -7.69 7.57 -6.53
CA ALA A 70 -7.96 7.76 -7.95
C ALA A 70 -9.46 7.94 -8.24
N ALA A 71 -10.33 7.23 -7.52
CA ALA A 71 -11.79 7.38 -7.62
C ALA A 71 -12.29 8.78 -7.23
N SER A 72 -11.50 9.58 -6.51
CA SER A 72 -11.80 11.02 -6.23
C SER A 72 -11.28 11.97 -7.32
N GLY A 73 -10.86 11.45 -8.49
CA GLY A 73 -10.40 12.26 -9.62
C GLY A 73 -8.93 12.68 -9.56
N LYS A 74 -8.15 12.18 -8.59
CA LYS A 74 -6.72 12.47 -8.47
C LYS A 74 -5.90 11.56 -9.38
N ARG A 75 -4.79 12.09 -9.92
CA ARG A 75 -3.78 11.30 -10.65
C ARG A 75 -2.92 10.56 -9.65
N VAL A 76 -2.97 9.23 -9.67
CA VAL A 76 -2.27 8.39 -8.70
C VAL A 76 -1.34 7.44 -9.41
N VAL A 77 -0.10 7.35 -8.93
CA VAL A 77 0.82 6.26 -9.28
C VAL A 77 1.08 5.37 -8.07
N LEU A 78 0.98 4.07 -8.29
CA LEU A 78 1.36 3.03 -7.32
C LEU A 78 2.71 2.45 -7.74
N VAL A 79 3.70 2.54 -6.87
CA VAL A 79 5.07 2.05 -7.13
C VAL A 79 5.33 0.81 -6.27
N ASP A 80 5.67 -0.31 -6.91
CA ASP A 80 6.06 -1.55 -6.22
C ASP A 80 7.56 -1.50 -5.93
N CYS A 81 7.93 -1.14 -4.71
CA CYS A 81 9.29 -1.13 -4.19
C CYS A 81 9.61 -2.35 -3.31
N ASP A 82 8.71 -3.34 -3.20
CA ASP A 82 9.05 -4.65 -2.61
C ASP A 82 9.76 -5.52 -3.67
N LEU A 83 11.00 -5.14 -4.00
CA LEU A 83 11.81 -5.84 -5.01
C LEU A 83 12.15 -7.27 -4.61
N ARG A 84 11.88 -7.66 -3.35
CA ARG A 84 12.15 -9.01 -2.82
C ARG A 84 10.97 -9.95 -3.01
N LYS A 85 9.76 -9.43 -2.88
CA LYS A 85 8.50 -10.19 -2.98
C LYS A 85 7.43 -9.38 -3.72
N ALA A 86 7.77 -8.91 -4.91
CA ALA A 86 6.87 -8.14 -5.76
C ALA A 86 5.57 -8.92 -6.04
N THR A 87 4.43 -8.29 -5.76
CA THR A 87 3.13 -8.94 -5.91
C THR A 87 2.12 -8.11 -6.70
N ILE A 88 2.33 -6.81 -6.85
CA ILE A 88 1.40 -5.88 -7.52
C ILE A 88 1.12 -6.30 -8.96
N SER A 89 2.17 -6.64 -9.74
CA SER A 89 2.02 -7.06 -11.14
C SER A 89 1.07 -8.25 -11.28
N ARG A 90 1.19 -9.23 -10.39
CA ARG A 90 0.32 -10.40 -10.39
C ARG A 90 -1.12 -10.04 -10.04
N TYR A 91 -1.32 -9.20 -9.02
CA TYR A 91 -2.65 -8.79 -8.58
C TYR A 91 -3.39 -7.95 -9.63
N LEU A 92 -2.66 -7.05 -10.30
CA LEU A 92 -3.22 -6.14 -11.29
C LEU A 92 -3.07 -6.65 -12.73
N ARG A 93 -2.61 -7.90 -12.91
CA ARG A 93 -2.45 -8.58 -14.20
C ARG A 93 -1.58 -7.81 -15.20
N ILE A 94 -0.52 -7.17 -14.68
CA ILE A 94 0.47 -6.49 -15.52
C ILE A 94 1.37 -7.56 -16.16
N PRO A 95 1.60 -7.52 -17.49
CA PRO A 95 2.45 -8.47 -18.18
C PRO A 95 3.88 -8.48 -17.64
N ARG A 96 4.47 -9.67 -17.50
CA ARG A 96 5.83 -9.83 -16.94
C ARG A 96 6.95 -9.23 -17.79
N ASN A 97 6.71 -9.09 -19.09
CA ASN A 97 7.65 -8.51 -20.06
C ASN A 97 7.54 -6.99 -20.17
N HIS A 98 6.65 -6.36 -19.37
CA HIS A 98 6.56 -4.91 -19.34
C HIS A 98 7.79 -4.30 -18.63
N ALA A 99 8.24 -3.15 -19.11
CA ALA A 99 9.29 -2.39 -18.44
C ALA A 99 8.89 -2.07 -16.99
N SER A 100 9.85 -1.95 -16.09
CA SER A 100 9.62 -1.95 -14.65
C SER A 100 10.60 -1.01 -13.93
N LEU A 101 10.39 -0.80 -12.63
CA LEU A 101 11.25 0.03 -11.79
C LEU A 101 12.73 -0.40 -11.89
N THR A 102 13.03 -1.71 -11.79
CA THR A 102 14.39 -2.19 -11.91
C THR A 102 15.02 -1.89 -13.27
N ASN A 103 14.23 -1.98 -14.36
CA ASN A 103 14.69 -1.62 -15.70
C ASN A 103 14.99 -0.12 -15.79
N VAL A 104 14.12 0.74 -15.26
CA VAL A 104 14.31 2.19 -15.28
C VAL A 104 15.53 2.60 -14.48
N ILE A 105 15.73 2.06 -13.27
CA ILE A 105 16.90 2.39 -12.43
C ILE A 105 18.21 2.01 -13.12
N THR A 106 18.23 0.87 -13.83
CA THR A 106 19.43 0.36 -14.50
C THR A 106 19.62 0.91 -15.92
N SER A 107 18.60 1.57 -16.47
CA SER A 107 18.65 2.18 -17.79
C SER A 107 19.47 3.48 -17.78
N LYS A 108 20.07 3.78 -18.94
CA LYS A 108 20.65 5.09 -19.23
C LYS A 108 19.67 5.98 -20.03
N ASP A 109 18.46 5.49 -20.32
CA ASP A 109 17.47 6.16 -21.15
C ASP A 109 16.51 6.97 -20.26
N GLU A 110 16.45 8.29 -20.47
CA GLU A 110 15.54 9.19 -19.77
C GLU A 110 14.07 8.93 -20.11
N GLY A 111 13.76 8.34 -21.27
CA GLY A 111 12.41 7.93 -21.69
C GLY A 111 11.91 6.64 -21.04
N ALA A 112 12.80 5.86 -20.40
CA ALA A 112 12.47 4.55 -19.84
C ALA A 112 11.36 4.60 -18.78
N LEU A 113 11.26 5.67 -18.00
CA LEU A 113 10.21 5.83 -16.99
C LEU A 113 8.81 5.86 -17.62
N ALA A 114 8.62 6.65 -18.67
CA ALA A 114 7.32 6.77 -19.33
C ALA A 114 6.87 5.42 -19.92
N ALA A 115 7.81 4.66 -20.52
CA ALA A 115 7.55 3.33 -21.06
C ALA A 115 7.25 2.28 -19.98
N ALA A 116 7.72 2.48 -18.74
CA ALA A 116 7.50 1.56 -17.62
C ALA A 116 6.18 1.81 -16.87
N LEU A 117 5.52 2.93 -17.10
CA LEU A 117 4.25 3.27 -16.47
C LEU A 117 3.08 2.56 -17.15
N VAL A 118 2.30 1.79 -16.40
CA VAL A 118 1.13 1.05 -16.89
C VAL A 118 -0.13 1.65 -16.31
N ARG A 119 -1.02 2.14 -17.16
CA ARG A 119 -2.37 2.50 -16.72
C ARG A 119 -3.22 1.24 -16.58
N VAL A 120 -3.68 0.97 -15.37
CA VAL A 120 -4.50 -0.22 -15.08
C VAL A 120 -5.95 0.09 -15.46
N LYS A 121 -6.49 -0.73 -16.37
CA LYS A 121 -7.87 -0.58 -16.85
C LYS A 121 -8.86 -0.65 -15.67
N ASP A 122 -9.90 0.17 -15.72
CA ASP A 122 -11.03 0.22 -14.79
C ASP A 122 -10.67 0.55 -13.32
N SER A 123 -9.39 0.83 -13.01
CA SER A 123 -8.95 1.17 -11.65
C SER A 123 -8.61 2.65 -11.45
N GLY A 124 -8.41 3.39 -12.55
CA GLY A 124 -8.00 4.79 -12.52
C GLY A 124 -6.55 5.04 -12.10
N ILE A 125 -5.80 4.01 -11.69
CA ILE A 125 -4.40 4.17 -11.25
C ILE A 125 -3.40 3.89 -12.36
N THR A 126 -2.24 4.51 -12.24
CA THR A 126 -1.02 4.14 -12.98
C THR A 126 -0.12 3.32 -12.05
N VAL A 127 0.60 2.35 -12.58
CA VAL A 127 1.48 1.48 -11.81
C VAL A 127 2.89 1.48 -12.40
N LEU A 128 3.89 1.58 -11.53
CA LEU A 128 5.28 1.27 -11.81
C LEU A 128 5.61 -0.03 -11.09
N ALA A 129 5.68 -1.12 -11.83
CA ALA A 129 5.91 -2.46 -11.28
C ALA A 129 7.37 -2.65 -10.86
N ALA A 130 7.64 -3.50 -9.87
CA ALA A 130 8.99 -3.77 -9.36
C ALA A 130 9.94 -4.31 -10.43
N GLY A 131 9.51 -5.31 -11.17
CA GLY A 131 10.33 -6.00 -12.20
C GLY A 131 11.01 -7.26 -11.69
N THR A 132 12.16 -7.57 -12.24
CA THR A 132 12.98 -8.74 -11.83
C THR A 132 13.66 -8.47 -10.50
N ILE A 133 13.74 -9.51 -9.66
CA ILE A 133 14.42 -9.43 -8.36
C ILE A 133 15.91 -9.18 -8.58
N PRO A 134 16.47 -8.02 -8.16
CA PRO A 134 17.90 -7.77 -8.28
C PRO A 134 18.67 -8.47 -7.15
N PRO A 135 19.98 -8.70 -7.32
CA PRO A 135 20.82 -9.30 -6.27
C PRO A 135 20.96 -8.38 -5.03
N ASN A 136 20.89 -7.07 -5.23
CA ASN A 136 21.12 -6.03 -4.21
C ASN A 136 19.96 -5.00 -4.20
N PRO A 137 18.76 -5.36 -3.70
CA PRO A 137 17.58 -4.48 -3.74
C PRO A 137 17.81 -3.13 -3.05
N THR A 138 18.42 -3.13 -1.87
CA THR A 138 18.61 -1.92 -1.06
C THR A 138 19.50 -0.90 -1.74
N GLU A 139 20.63 -1.37 -2.33
CA GLU A 139 21.57 -0.50 -3.07
C GLU A 139 20.89 0.09 -4.31
N LEU A 140 20.08 -0.73 -5.01
CA LEU A 140 19.34 -0.26 -6.18
C LEU A 140 18.33 0.83 -5.80
N LEU A 141 17.58 0.64 -4.72
CA LEU A 141 16.66 1.64 -4.19
C LEU A 141 17.36 2.89 -3.65
N SER A 142 18.63 2.78 -3.27
CA SER A 142 19.46 3.91 -2.81
C SER A 142 20.12 4.69 -3.95
N ALA A 143 20.05 4.20 -5.19
CA ALA A 143 20.74 4.80 -6.32
C ALA A 143 20.21 6.22 -6.63
N PRO A 144 21.05 7.15 -7.09
CA PRO A 144 20.62 8.50 -7.47
C PRO A 144 19.52 8.52 -8.55
N MET A 145 19.45 7.49 -9.39
CA MET A 145 18.40 7.34 -10.39
C MET A 145 17.03 7.14 -9.73
N THR A 146 16.95 6.44 -8.61
CA THR A 146 15.70 6.25 -7.86
C THR A 146 15.16 7.60 -7.38
N GLU A 147 16.00 8.49 -6.87
CA GLU A 147 15.59 9.86 -6.48
C GLU A 147 15.05 10.66 -7.67
N LYS A 148 15.68 10.57 -8.84
CA LYS A 148 15.22 11.23 -10.07
C LYS A 148 13.84 10.68 -10.52
N ILE A 149 13.64 9.35 -10.41
CA ILE A 149 12.35 8.71 -10.71
C ILE A 149 11.27 9.28 -9.79
N PHE A 150 11.49 9.28 -8.47
CA PHE A 150 10.51 9.81 -7.51
C PHE A 150 10.22 11.29 -7.74
N ALA A 151 11.22 12.12 -7.98
CA ALA A 151 11.04 13.52 -8.31
C ALA A 151 10.20 13.74 -9.60
N SER A 152 10.37 12.88 -10.60
CA SER A 152 9.59 12.91 -11.84
C SER A 152 8.14 12.48 -11.59
N LEU A 153 7.93 11.45 -10.78
CA LEU A 153 6.58 10.97 -10.40
C LEU A 153 5.83 12.03 -9.59
N GLN A 154 6.48 12.69 -8.62
CA GLN A 154 5.89 13.78 -7.82
C GLN A 154 5.44 14.99 -8.66
N LYS A 155 6.11 15.24 -9.80
CA LYS A 155 5.71 16.29 -10.75
C LYS A 155 4.51 15.86 -11.59
N ALA A 156 4.45 14.60 -12.00
CA ALA A 156 3.45 14.06 -12.93
C ALA A 156 2.13 13.67 -12.25
N PHE A 157 2.17 13.28 -10.97
CA PHE A 157 1.04 12.75 -10.22
C PHE A 157 0.69 13.60 -9.00
N ASP A 158 -0.56 13.53 -8.58
CA ASP A 158 -1.05 14.20 -7.39
C ASP A 158 -0.69 13.38 -6.13
N TYR A 159 -0.64 12.04 -6.28
CA TYR A 159 -0.20 11.10 -5.24
C TYR A 159 0.73 10.01 -5.79
N VAL A 160 1.77 9.71 -5.02
CA VAL A 160 2.70 8.59 -5.25
C VAL A 160 2.57 7.64 -4.06
N ILE A 161 1.93 6.50 -4.26
CA ILE A 161 1.78 5.46 -3.24
C ILE A 161 2.87 4.41 -3.45
N VAL A 162 3.63 4.13 -2.40
CA VAL A 162 4.83 3.26 -2.49
C VAL A 162 4.64 2.04 -1.60
N ASP A 163 4.53 0.86 -2.19
CA ASP A 163 4.51 -0.42 -1.46
C ASP A 163 5.95 -0.88 -1.20
N THR A 164 6.29 -1.19 0.04
CA THR A 164 7.65 -1.57 0.46
C THR A 164 7.64 -2.85 1.29
N PRO A 165 8.77 -3.57 1.42
CA PRO A 165 8.84 -4.72 2.33
C PRO A 165 8.71 -4.30 3.79
N PRO A 166 8.48 -5.28 4.73
CA PRO A 166 8.37 -4.99 6.16
C PRO A 166 9.63 -4.35 6.72
N VAL A 167 9.47 -3.21 7.43
CA VAL A 167 10.59 -2.37 7.93
C VAL A 167 11.37 -3.02 9.08
N SER A 168 10.82 -4.04 9.76
CA SER A 168 11.56 -4.76 10.80
C SER A 168 12.52 -5.81 10.23
N LEU A 169 12.37 -6.20 8.97
CA LEU A 169 13.14 -7.28 8.35
C LEU A 169 14.28 -6.78 7.47
N VAL A 170 14.06 -5.67 6.77
CA VAL A 170 15.01 -5.14 5.77
C VAL A 170 15.00 -3.62 5.79
N THR A 171 16.09 -3.03 5.30
CA THR A 171 16.31 -1.58 5.31
C THR A 171 15.70 -0.85 4.12
N ASP A 172 15.10 -1.54 3.19
CA ASP A 172 14.55 -0.99 1.94
C ASP A 172 13.54 0.14 2.20
N ALA A 173 12.58 -0.08 3.13
CA ALA A 173 11.60 0.93 3.52
C ALA A 173 12.29 2.15 4.16
N ALA A 174 13.28 1.91 5.03
CA ALA A 174 14.03 2.98 5.70
C ALA A 174 14.79 3.87 4.72
N VAL A 175 15.41 3.26 3.69
CA VAL A 175 16.11 4.00 2.63
C VAL A 175 15.14 4.87 1.81
N LEU A 176 13.94 4.36 1.52
CA LEU A 176 12.93 5.08 0.75
C LEU A 176 12.26 6.22 1.54
N CYS A 177 12.31 6.21 2.88
CA CYS A 177 11.74 7.27 3.72
C CYS A 177 12.25 8.67 3.38
N ARG A 178 13.49 8.80 2.91
CA ARG A 178 14.07 10.09 2.50
C ARG A 178 13.38 10.72 1.28
N MET A 179 12.65 9.92 0.49
CA MET A 179 11.90 10.37 -0.70
C MET A 179 10.39 10.43 -0.43
N ALA A 180 9.95 10.04 0.76
CA ALA A 180 8.55 10.02 1.16
C ALA A 180 8.21 11.22 2.02
N ASP A 181 7.03 11.80 1.81
CA ASP A 181 6.50 12.87 2.66
C ASP A 181 5.89 12.31 3.95
N GLY A 182 5.51 11.03 3.92
CA GLY A 182 4.99 10.34 5.09
C GLY A 182 4.91 8.83 4.93
N VAL A 183 4.79 8.15 6.08
CA VAL A 183 4.77 6.69 6.18
C VAL A 183 3.50 6.21 6.88
N LEU A 184 2.81 5.24 6.31
CA LEU A 184 1.76 4.47 6.98
C LEU A 184 2.31 3.10 7.38
N LEU A 185 2.21 2.78 8.67
CA LEU A 185 2.57 1.47 9.20
C LEU A 185 1.34 0.57 9.23
N VAL A 186 1.35 -0.51 8.45
CA VAL A 186 0.27 -1.50 8.44
C VAL A 186 0.54 -2.55 9.50
N VAL A 187 -0.47 -2.82 10.33
CA VAL A 187 -0.47 -3.87 11.36
C VAL A 187 -1.70 -4.76 11.20
N ARG A 188 -1.63 -5.99 11.71
CA ARG A 188 -2.74 -6.95 11.60
C ARG A 188 -2.98 -7.65 12.94
N PRO A 189 -4.21 -7.60 13.50
CA PRO A 189 -4.57 -8.34 14.70
C PRO A 189 -4.29 -9.84 14.54
N GLY A 190 -3.71 -10.45 15.59
CA GLY A 190 -3.34 -11.86 15.57
C GLY A 190 -2.08 -12.22 14.76
N VAL A 191 -1.44 -11.23 14.10
CA VAL A 191 -0.18 -11.38 13.36
C VAL A 191 0.89 -10.46 13.94
N THR A 192 0.57 -9.17 14.08
CA THR A 192 1.49 -8.17 14.65
C THR A 192 1.55 -8.33 16.17
N THR A 193 2.74 -8.49 16.71
CA THR A 193 2.97 -8.37 18.16
C THR A 193 3.26 -6.92 18.53
N ILE A 194 3.02 -6.57 19.79
CA ILE A 194 3.36 -5.22 20.32
C ILE A 194 4.84 -4.94 20.11
N GLN A 195 5.71 -5.92 20.38
CA GLN A 195 7.16 -5.80 20.24
C GLN A 195 7.57 -5.52 18.77
N SER A 196 6.96 -6.24 17.80
CA SER A 196 7.26 -6.01 16.38
C SER A 196 6.79 -4.63 15.90
N ALA A 197 5.63 -4.17 16.36
CA ALA A 197 5.14 -2.82 16.06
C ALA A 197 6.05 -1.73 16.65
N GLN A 198 6.47 -1.89 17.91
CA GLN A 198 7.40 -0.96 18.57
C GLN A 198 8.76 -0.93 17.88
N LEU A 199 9.31 -2.09 17.50
CA LEU A 199 10.56 -2.16 16.75
C LEU A 199 10.44 -1.44 15.40
N SER A 200 9.34 -1.66 14.69
CA SER A 200 9.07 -1.00 13.39
C SER A 200 8.99 0.52 13.54
N LYS A 201 8.28 0.99 14.57
CA LYS A 201 8.23 2.42 14.90
C LYS A 201 9.64 2.96 15.17
N LYS A 202 10.42 2.30 16.02
CA LYS A 202 11.81 2.70 16.32
C LYS A 202 12.69 2.75 15.08
N ASN A 203 12.58 1.77 14.17
CA ASN A 203 13.34 1.75 12.94
C ASN A 203 12.98 2.92 12.01
N LEU A 204 11.69 3.29 11.92
CA LEU A 204 11.23 4.45 11.15
C LEU A 204 11.71 5.78 11.79
N GLU A 205 11.61 5.91 13.11
CA GLU A 205 12.08 7.09 13.84
C GLU A 205 13.60 7.29 13.72
N ALA A 206 14.38 6.19 13.69
CA ALA A 206 15.83 6.25 13.53
C ALA A 206 16.30 6.86 12.20
N VAL A 207 15.44 6.85 11.17
CA VAL A 207 15.70 7.48 9.87
C VAL A 207 14.91 8.77 9.68
N ASN A 208 14.38 9.35 10.77
CA ASN A 208 13.55 10.56 10.79
C ASN A 208 12.33 10.48 9.86
N ALA A 209 11.74 9.29 9.71
CA ALA A 209 10.54 9.12 8.91
C ALA A 209 9.34 9.82 9.55
N HIS A 210 8.58 10.58 8.77
CA HIS A 210 7.33 11.19 9.22
C HIS A 210 6.22 10.14 9.24
N ILE A 211 5.94 9.55 10.40
CA ILE A 211 4.91 8.53 10.57
C ILE A 211 3.53 9.22 10.61
N LEU A 212 2.75 9.07 9.55
CA LEU A 212 1.39 9.61 9.44
C LEU A 212 0.40 8.89 10.34
N GLY A 213 0.63 7.61 10.59
CA GLY A 213 -0.25 6.80 11.43
C GLY A 213 -0.09 5.30 11.21
N VAL A 214 -1.02 4.56 11.83
CA VAL A 214 -1.08 3.10 11.77
C VAL A 214 -2.40 2.67 11.13
N VAL A 215 -2.33 1.75 10.15
CA VAL A 215 -3.49 1.14 9.52
C VAL A 215 -3.67 -0.26 10.08
N MET A 216 -4.76 -0.50 10.80
CA MET A 216 -5.11 -1.82 11.30
C MET A 216 -5.86 -2.60 10.21
N ASN A 217 -5.17 -3.50 9.54
CA ASN A 217 -5.74 -4.31 8.47
C ASN A 217 -6.31 -5.64 8.97
N GLY A 218 -7.44 -6.07 8.41
CA GLY A 218 -8.08 -7.34 8.79
C GLY A 218 -8.72 -7.32 10.18
N TYR A 219 -9.07 -6.15 10.68
CA TYR A 219 -9.82 -6.01 11.93
C TYR A 219 -11.25 -6.55 11.75
N ASN A 220 -11.67 -7.41 12.66
CA ASN A 220 -13.02 -7.93 12.73
C ASN A 220 -13.64 -7.57 14.09
N GLY A 221 -14.45 -6.52 14.13
CA GLY A 221 -15.07 -6.01 15.35
C GLY A 221 -15.94 -7.02 16.10
N LYS A 222 -16.43 -8.07 15.42
CA LYS A 222 -17.24 -9.14 16.03
C LYS A 222 -16.42 -10.12 16.88
N GLN A 223 -15.09 -10.21 16.66
CA GLN A 223 -14.21 -11.12 17.39
C GLN A 223 -13.50 -10.48 18.59
N SER A 224 -13.43 -9.16 18.65
CA SER A 224 -12.87 -8.48 19.80
C SER A 224 -13.95 -8.32 20.87
N GLY A 225 -14.09 -9.33 21.74
CA GLY A 225 -15.03 -9.32 22.90
C GLY A 225 -14.70 -8.26 23.97
N ARG A 226 -14.10 -7.14 23.63
CA ARG A 226 -13.81 -5.99 24.47
C ARG A 226 -14.74 -4.83 24.18
N ARG A 227 -15.25 -4.24 25.25
CA ARG A 227 -16.21 -3.12 25.33
C ARG A 227 -15.83 -1.84 24.54
N ASP A 228 -14.62 -1.74 23.99
CA ASP A 228 -14.12 -0.54 23.31
C ASP A 228 -14.51 -0.47 21.81
N GLY A 229 -15.13 -1.53 21.27
CA GLY A 229 -15.65 -1.59 19.89
C GLY A 229 -17.01 -0.92 19.65
N TYR A 230 -17.64 -0.43 20.69
CA TYR A 230 -19.03 0.08 20.60
C TYR A 230 -19.18 1.35 19.76
N SER A 231 -18.18 2.20 19.66
CA SER A 231 -18.32 3.49 18.96
C SER A 231 -18.33 3.35 17.42
N TYR A 232 -17.54 2.43 16.87
CA TYR A 232 -17.47 2.26 15.40
C TYR A 232 -18.52 1.29 14.85
N ALA A 233 -18.90 0.25 15.58
CA ALA A 233 -19.92 -0.72 15.16
C ALA A 233 -21.35 -0.11 15.14
N TYR A 234 -21.66 0.79 16.06
CA TYR A 234 -22.98 1.45 16.12
C TYR A 234 -23.24 2.45 14.99
N SER A 235 -22.18 3.12 14.49
CA SER A 235 -22.31 4.08 13.38
C SER A 235 -22.66 3.39 12.04
N TYR A 236 -22.32 2.11 11.89
CA TYR A 236 -22.53 1.38 10.63
C TYR A 236 -23.82 0.56 10.57
N SER A 237 -24.45 0.22 11.71
CA SER A 237 -25.72 -0.51 11.71
C SER A 237 -26.90 0.34 11.22
N TYR A 238 -26.82 1.66 11.37
CA TYR A 238 -27.89 2.58 10.91
C TYR A 238 -28.05 2.59 9.38
N TYR A 239 -27.00 2.31 8.60
CA TYR A 239 -27.06 2.32 7.13
C TYR A 239 -27.46 0.98 6.50
N ASP A 240 -27.44 -0.12 7.26
CA ASP A 240 -27.80 -1.45 6.74
C ASP A 240 -29.32 -1.75 6.92
N GLU A 241 -30.01 -1.03 7.82
CA GLU A 241 -31.46 -1.17 8.03
C GLU A 241 -32.30 -0.46 6.97
N ASP A 242 -31.80 0.66 6.40
CA ASP A 242 -32.53 1.40 5.36
C ASP A 242 -32.61 0.66 4.01
N LYS A 243 -31.77 -0.34 3.75
CA LYS A 243 -31.84 -1.17 2.52
C LYS A 243 -32.84 -2.32 2.60
N LYS A 244 -33.29 -2.71 3.81
CA LYS A 244 -34.29 -3.78 3.99
C LYS A 244 -35.74 -3.27 4.06
N GLY A 245 -35.91 -1.98 4.09
CA GLY A 245 -37.26 -1.34 4.21
C GLY A 245 -37.93 -0.95 2.89
N ASN A 246 -37.23 -1.07 1.74
CA ASN A 246 -37.75 -0.63 0.43
C ASN A 246 -38.20 -1.76 -0.52
N ASP A 247 -38.19 -3.02 -0.08
CA ASP A 247 -38.65 -4.18 -0.86
C ASP A 247 -39.86 -4.86 -0.19
N ALA A 248 -40.77 -4.09 0.37
CA ALA A 248 -42.06 -4.60 0.85
C ALA A 248 -43.23 -3.80 0.25
#